data_c63a018597c4ce42b35170b29033e43a
#
_entry.id   c63a018597c4ce42b35170b29033e43a
#
_cell.length_a   1.000
_cell.length_b   1.000
_cell.length_c   1.000
_cell.angle_alpha   90.00
_cell.angle_beta   90.00
_cell.angle_gamma   90.00
#
_symmetry.space_group_name_H-M   'P 1'
#
loop_
_entity.id
_entity.type
_entity.pdbx_description
1 polymer ?
#
loop_
_entity_poly.entity_id
_entity_poly.type
_entity_poly.pdbx_seq_one_letter_code
_entity_poly.pdbx_strand_id
1 'polypeptide(L)'
;MRKTAVILCLFLAAVILCGAAAADDRVFTDSLGREVMLPAEVTNVAPSGSLAQIVLYSFGEENFVTISSALKEGERHFLADRLDNLPVTGSMFGSKATMNPEEIISMDKKVGIDVVIDVGEPKKNMAEQMDDIQEKTSVPFVFITQSTLDSIADSYLTLGEMLGQEERGEELAEYMGGIVSMYEENMEKIGDDKVSAIYVTKIDGNAVNLLGHNSYHAEILDGIADNIAPEAVAGSGLGDQYTMEDIFQMNPDYIIVSGSGLFDHDYYNEIMGSDMWAALPAVQEGRVIESPADAPWAWMGNPPASHRLVSILWLGNIFYPDVFDYDLKEKVKEFYSMFYNYELSDEEYAEMLKYSTGNAEQTASSPAPVLGILAGLGAVFLRLRR
;
A
#
# COMPACT_ATOMS: atom_id res chain seq x y z
N MET A 1 -16.13 69.90 -14.02
CA MET A 1 -15.35 68.99 -13.15
C MET A 1 -16.17 68.12 -12.18
N ARG A 2 -17.38 68.48 -11.72
CA ARG A 2 -18.19 67.67 -10.80
C ARG A 2 -18.97 66.51 -11.47
N LYS A 3 -19.26 66.57 -12.76
CA LYS A 3 -20.03 65.55 -13.48
C LYS A 3 -19.16 64.35 -13.95
N THR A 4 -17.86 64.53 -14.18
CA THR A 4 -16.90 63.51 -14.58
C THR A 4 -16.46 62.63 -13.40
N ALA A 5 -16.43 63.16 -12.17
CA ALA A 5 -16.10 62.37 -10.97
C ALA A 5 -17.22 61.38 -10.56
N VAL A 6 -18.49 61.73 -10.83
CA VAL A 6 -19.64 60.83 -10.49
C VAL A 6 -19.71 59.65 -11.45
N ILE A 7 -19.34 59.82 -12.73
CA ILE A 7 -19.33 58.75 -13.71
C ILE A 7 -18.16 57.76 -13.46
N LEU A 8 -17.00 58.25 -12.99
CA LEU A 8 -15.86 57.40 -12.64
C LEU A 8 -16.11 56.55 -11.37
N CYS A 9 -16.82 57.11 -10.37
CA CYS A 9 -17.23 56.34 -9.18
C CYS A 9 -18.29 55.28 -9.46
N LEU A 10 -19.18 55.51 -10.44
CA LEU A 10 -20.16 54.51 -10.85
C LEU A 10 -19.53 53.36 -11.68
N PHE A 11 -18.47 53.64 -12.43
CA PHE A 11 -17.71 52.55 -13.13
C PHE A 11 -16.81 51.76 -12.15
N LEU A 12 -16.26 52.37 -11.13
CA LEU A 12 -15.49 51.63 -10.08
C LEU A 12 -16.40 50.83 -9.16
N ALA A 13 -17.65 51.24 -8.93
CA ALA A 13 -18.62 50.47 -8.13
C ALA A 13 -19.22 49.28 -8.92
N ALA A 14 -19.23 49.31 -10.25
CA ALA A 14 -19.71 48.22 -11.09
C ALA A 14 -18.66 47.10 -11.25
N VAL A 15 -17.38 47.35 -11.03
CA VAL A 15 -16.29 46.33 -11.10
C VAL A 15 -16.13 45.56 -9.78
N ILE A 16 -16.70 46.03 -8.67
CA ILE A 16 -16.62 45.37 -7.35
C ILE A 16 -17.82 44.42 -7.12
N LEU A 17 -18.79 44.38 -8.03
CA LEU A 17 -19.91 43.45 -8.04
C LEU A 17 -19.75 42.30 -9.08
N CYS A 18 -18.52 41.90 -9.41
CA CYS A 18 -18.25 40.52 -9.78
C CYS A 18 -18.32 39.72 -8.47
N GLY A 19 -19.54 39.46 -8.01
CA GLY A 19 -19.78 38.43 -7.04
C GLY A 19 -19.08 37.15 -7.54
N ALA A 20 -18.33 36.51 -6.69
CA ALA A 20 -18.00 35.12 -6.92
C ALA A 20 -19.35 34.44 -7.25
N ALA A 21 -19.58 34.11 -8.52
CA ALA A 21 -20.60 33.15 -8.86
C ALA A 21 -20.16 31.91 -8.07
N ALA A 22 -20.96 31.48 -7.10
CA ALA A 22 -20.79 30.15 -6.55
C ALA A 22 -20.80 29.24 -7.77
N ALA A 23 -19.72 28.51 -7.99
CA ALA A 23 -19.69 27.54 -9.07
C ALA A 23 -20.83 26.56 -8.80
N ASP A 24 -21.65 26.31 -9.83
CA ASP A 24 -22.79 25.40 -9.69
C ASP A 24 -22.28 23.96 -9.41
N ASP A 25 -23.02 23.21 -8.60
CA ASP A 25 -22.77 21.78 -8.40
C ASP A 25 -22.62 21.06 -9.75
N ARG A 26 -21.77 20.04 -9.80
CA ARG A 26 -21.49 19.28 -11.01
C ARG A 26 -21.91 17.82 -10.89
N VAL A 27 -22.36 17.23 -12.00
CA VAL A 27 -22.62 15.79 -12.09
C VAL A 27 -21.29 15.06 -12.31
N PHE A 28 -21.01 14.07 -11.47
CA PHE A 28 -19.89 13.15 -11.60
C PHE A 28 -20.42 11.74 -11.82
N THR A 29 -19.90 11.03 -12.83
CA THR A 29 -20.24 9.63 -13.06
C THR A 29 -19.18 8.75 -12.42
N ASP A 30 -19.55 7.98 -11.40
CA ASP A 30 -18.65 7.10 -10.69
C ASP A 30 -18.37 5.78 -11.44
N SER A 31 -17.47 4.95 -10.92
CA SER A 31 -17.10 3.68 -11.57
C SER A 31 -18.19 2.60 -11.54
N LEU A 32 -19.30 2.81 -10.82
CA LEU A 32 -20.50 1.98 -10.89
C LEU A 32 -21.50 2.48 -11.93
N GLY A 33 -21.21 3.59 -12.61
CA GLY A 33 -22.10 4.25 -13.57
C GLY A 33 -23.21 5.08 -12.91
N ARG A 34 -23.05 5.43 -11.61
CA ARG A 34 -23.98 6.29 -10.89
C ARG A 34 -23.66 7.76 -11.18
N GLU A 35 -24.70 8.56 -11.42
CA GLU A 35 -24.57 10.01 -11.51
C GLU A 35 -24.71 10.61 -10.10
N VAL A 36 -23.62 11.18 -9.59
CA VAL A 36 -23.57 11.77 -8.26
C VAL A 36 -23.37 13.28 -8.37
N MET A 37 -24.22 14.04 -7.69
CA MET A 37 -24.08 15.50 -7.63
C MET A 37 -22.99 15.86 -6.61
N LEU A 38 -21.93 16.50 -7.07
CA LEU A 38 -20.82 16.99 -6.26
C LEU A 38 -20.82 18.52 -6.23
N PRO A 39 -20.28 19.15 -5.17
CA PRO A 39 -20.01 20.57 -5.22
C PRO A 39 -19.01 20.89 -6.33
N ALA A 40 -19.02 22.14 -6.80
CA ALA A 40 -18.12 22.59 -7.86
C ALA A 40 -16.64 22.36 -7.54
N GLU A 41 -16.29 22.57 -6.28
CA GLU A 41 -14.96 22.30 -5.73
C GLU A 41 -15.10 21.26 -4.61
N VAL A 42 -14.34 20.18 -4.66
CA VAL A 42 -14.27 19.13 -3.63
C VAL A 42 -13.01 19.35 -2.81
N THR A 43 -13.19 19.79 -1.59
CA THR A 43 -12.08 20.13 -0.67
C THR A 43 -12.12 19.32 0.63
N ASN A 44 -13.30 18.80 0.99
CA ASN A 44 -13.54 18.09 2.25
C ASN A 44 -13.94 16.64 1.98
N VAL A 45 -12.96 15.74 2.00
CA VAL A 45 -13.18 14.33 1.69
C VAL A 45 -13.23 13.47 2.95
N ALA A 46 -14.06 12.43 2.90
CA ALA A 46 -14.11 11.37 3.89
C ALA A 46 -13.82 10.02 3.22
N PRO A 47 -12.82 9.25 3.67
CA PRO A 47 -12.59 7.90 3.15
C PRO A 47 -13.64 6.94 3.69
N SER A 48 -14.17 6.05 2.83
CA SER A 48 -15.14 5.02 3.23
C SER A 48 -14.51 3.78 3.87
N GLY A 49 -13.19 3.72 3.91
CA GLY A 49 -12.43 2.58 4.43
C GLY A 49 -10.92 2.79 4.29
N SER A 50 -10.13 1.83 4.77
CA SER A 50 -8.66 1.95 4.80
C SER A 50 -8.05 2.05 3.40
N LEU A 51 -8.57 1.32 2.41
CA LEU A 51 -8.06 1.41 1.03
C LEU A 51 -8.25 2.82 0.45
N ALA A 52 -9.45 3.37 0.58
CA ALA A 52 -9.73 4.73 0.16
C ALA A 52 -8.83 5.75 0.88
N GLN A 53 -8.59 5.55 2.19
CA GLN A 53 -7.70 6.41 2.98
C GLN A 53 -6.27 6.40 2.43
N ILE A 54 -5.72 5.23 2.09
CA ILE A 54 -4.39 5.09 1.51
C ILE A 54 -4.28 5.84 0.17
N VAL A 55 -5.24 5.58 -0.72
CA VAL A 55 -5.22 6.17 -2.07
C VAL A 55 -5.38 7.69 -2.02
N LEU A 56 -6.34 8.18 -1.24
CA LEU A 56 -6.59 9.61 -1.10
C LEU A 56 -5.43 10.38 -0.43
N TYR A 57 -4.66 9.73 0.45
CA TYR A 57 -3.55 10.37 1.14
C TYR A 57 -2.49 10.93 0.18
N SER A 58 -2.28 10.27 -0.97
CA SER A 58 -1.32 10.73 -1.98
C SER A 58 -1.72 12.04 -2.70
N PHE A 59 -2.96 12.49 -2.52
CA PHE A 59 -3.45 13.80 -2.98
C PHE A 59 -3.34 14.91 -1.93
N GLY A 60 -2.79 14.61 -0.76
CA GLY A 60 -2.60 15.54 0.35
C GLY A 60 -3.57 15.30 1.51
N GLU A 61 -3.00 15.40 2.72
CA GLU A 61 -3.74 15.21 3.97
C GLU A 61 -4.71 16.35 4.29
N GLU A 62 -4.53 17.51 3.68
CA GLU A 62 -5.36 18.71 3.93
C GLU A 62 -6.82 18.53 3.49
N ASN A 63 -7.06 17.65 2.52
CA ASN A 63 -8.42 17.39 2.04
C ASN A 63 -9.25 16.50 2.99
N PHE A 64 -8.60 15.80 3.91
CA PHE A 64 -9.30 14.93 4.84
C PHE A 64 -10.03 15.73 5.92
N VAL A 65 -11.31 15.50 6.09
CA VAL A 65 -12.10 15.99 7.24
C VAL A 65 -12.45 14.88 8.23
N THR A 66 -12.24 13.63 7.83
CA THR A 66 -12.36 12.43 8.67
C THR A 66 -11.32 11.40 8.27
N ILE A 67 -11.15 10.36 9.08
CA ILE A 67 -10.40 9.13 8.76
C ILE A 67 -11.28 7.90 8.92
N SER A 68 -10.95 6.80 8.25
CA SER A 68 -11.73 5.57 8.33
C SER A 68 -11.52 4.79 9.62
N SER A 69 -10.33 4.89 10.22
CA SER A 69 -9.96 4.24 11.48
C SER A 69 -8.87 5.04 12.18
N ALA A 70 -8.77 4.89 13.51
CA ALA A 70 -7.67 5.49 14.27
C ALA A 70 -6.32 4.96 13.76
N LEU A 71 -5.33 5.84 13.64
CA LEU A 71 -4.01 5.49 13.17
C LEU A 71 -3.29 4.58 14.16
N LYS A 72 -2.58 3.60 13.65
CA LYS A 72 -1.65 2.75 14.40
C LYS A 72 -0.33 3.48 14.64
N GLU A 73 0.54 2.91 15.47
CA GLU A 73 1.84 3.52 15.81
C GLU A 73 2.73 3.67 14.56
N GLY A 74 2.84 2.63 13.72
CA GLY A 74 3.61 2.69 12.49
C GLY A 74 3.03 3.70 11.49
N GLU A 75 1.70 3.79 11.39
CA GLU A 75 1.05 4.78 10.53
C GLU A 75 1.37 6.21 10.97
N ARG A 76 1.37 6.51 12.28
CA ARG A 76 1.73 7.83 12.83
C ARG A 76 3.17 8.25 12.52
N HIS A 77 4.06 7.28 12.32
CA HIS A 77 5.44 7.59 12.00
C HIS A 77 5.60 8.23 10.60
N PHE A 78 4.78 7.78 9.64
CA PHE A 78 4.88 8.20 8.24
C PHE A 78 3.83 9.23 7.82
N LEU A 79 2.70 9.29 8.53
CA LEU A 79 1.58 10.14 8.16
C LEU A 79 1.54 11.43 8.98
N ALA A 80 0.93 12.45 8.42
CA ALA A 80 0.85 13.76 9.06
C ALA A 80 0.08 13.72 10.40
N ASP A 81 0.64 14.33 11.43
CA ASP A 81 0.05 14.43 12.79
C ASP A 81 -1.38 14.92 12.81
N ARG A 82 -1.76 15.71 11.78
CA ARG A 82 -3.11 16.25 11.62
C ARG A 82 -4.17 15.16 11.60
N LEU A 83 -3.88 14.02 10.96
CA LEU A 83 -4.84 12.91 10.81
C LEU A 83 -5.26 12.31 12.15
N ASP A 84 -4.37 12.25 13.12
CA ASP A 84 -4.66 11.71 14.47
C ASP A 84 -5.75 12.51 15.21
N ASN A 85 -6.00 13.73 14.80
CA ASN A 85 -6.99 14.63 15.40
C ASN A 85 -8.33 14.65 14.65
N LEU A 86 -8.44 13.91 13.54
CA LEU A 86 -9.67 13.84 12.77
C LEU A 86 -10.67 12.85 13.35
N PRO A 87 -11.98 13.10 13.21
CA PRO A 87 -13.00 12.14 13.62
C PRO A 87 -12.94 10.87 12.76
N VAL A 88 -13.29 9.73 13.36
CA VAL A 88 -13.33 8.42 12.69
C VAL A 88 -14.74 8.14 12.18
N THR A 89 -14.89 7.90 10.87
CA THR A 89 -16.18 7.57 10.22
C THR A 89 -16.47 6.07 10.14
N GLY A 90 -15.47 5.22 10.36
CA GLY A 90 -15.61 3.79 10.16
C GLY A 90 -15.47 3.38 8.68
N SER A 91 -15.75 2.11 8.40
CA SER A 91 -15.71 1.54 7.05
C SER A 91 -17.12 1.19 6.57
N MET A 92 -17.42 1.52 5.30
CA MET A 92 -18.73 1.22 4.70
C MET A 92 -18.84 -0.25 4.30
N PHE A 93 -17.75 -0.82 3.78
CA PHE A 93 -17.70 -2.18 3.25
C PHE A 93 -16.68 -3.05 3.97
N GLY A 94 -16.76 -4.36 3.76
CA GLY A 94 -15.87 -5.36 4.31
C GLY A 94 -16.43 -6.06 5.55
N SER A 95 -15.66 -7.02 6.07
CA SER A 95 -16.06 -7.85 7.23
C SER A 95 -16.18 -7.05 8.53
N LYS A 96 -15.62 -5.85 8.57
CA LYS A 96 -15.61 -4.93 9.73
C LYS A 96 -16.32 -3.61 9.40
N ALA A 97 -17.37 -3.68 8.55
CA ALA A 97 -18.17 -2.48 8.23
C ALA A 97 -18.75 -1.89 9.53
N THR A 98 -18.43 -0.62 9.79
CA THR A 98 -18.82 0.09 11.03
C THR A 98 -19.40 1.47 10.75
N MET A 99 -19.42 1.92 9.48
CA MET A 99 -19.95 3.22 9.12
C MET A 99 -21.44 3.33 9.46
N ASN A 100 -21.79 4.38 10.18
CA ASN A 100 -23.16 4.62 10.65
C ASN A 100 -23.71 5.91 10.01
N PRO A 101 -24.87 5.86 9.31
CA PRO A 101 -25.47 7.04 8.70
C PRO A 101 -25.73 8.21 9.67
N GLU A 102 -26.14 7.93 10.91
CA GLU A 102 -26.38 8.98 11.91
C GLU A 102 -25.10 9.70 12.32
N GLU A 103 -23.99 8.96 12.39
CA GLU A 103 -22.66 9.51 12.67
C GLU A 103 -22.18 10.37 11.51
N ILE A 104 -22.35 9.91 10.25
CA ILE A 104 -22.02 10.70 9.05
C ILE A 104 -22.79 12.03 9.06
N ILE A 105 -24.11 12.02 9.29
CA ILE A 105 -24.92 13.24 9.40
C ILE A 105 -24.42 14.17 10.52
N SER A 106 -24.02 13.60 11.64
CA SER A 106 -23.48 14.37 12.77
C SER A 106 -22.12 14.97 12.46
N MET A 107 -21.27 14.25 11.73
CA MET A 107 -19.94 14.72 11.33
C MET A 107 -20.05 15.77 10.23
N ASP A 108 -20.87 15.54 9.22
CA ASP A 108 -21.11 16.51 8.16
C ASP A 108 -21.50 17.88 8.70
N LYS A 109 -22.42 17.93 9.68
CA LYS A 109 -22.80 19.17 10.38
C LYS A 109 -21.65 19.88 11.11
N LYS A 110 -20.59 19.14 11.46
CA LYS A 110 -19.44 19.69 12.22
C LYS A 110 -18.30 20.11 11.34
N VAL A 111 -17.98 19.30 10.31
CA VAL A 111 -16.79 19.46 9.48
C VAL A 111 -17.12 19.79 8.02
N GLY A 112 -18.35 19.56 7.57
CA GLY A 112 -18.78 19.74 6.18
C GLY A 112 -18.12 18.70 5.28
N ILE A 113 -18.81 17.60 4.93
CA ILE A 113 -18.29 16.55 4.06
C ILE A 113 -18.79 16.79 2.63
N ASP A 114 -17.91 17.13 1.71
CA ASP A 114 -18.26 17.31 0.30
C ASP A 114 -18.56 15.97 -0.38
N VAL A 115 -17.80 14.93 -0.04
CA VAL A 115 -17.97 13.58 -0.58
C VAL A 115 -17.34 12.52 0.30
N VAL A 116 -17.99 11.36 0.38
CA VAL A 116 -17.43 10.11 0.89
C VAL A 116 -16.94 9.30 -0.31
N ILE A 117 -15.66 8.93 -0.33
CA ILE A 117 -15.06 8.22 -1.44
C ILE A 117 -14.72 6.80 -1.03
N ASP A 118 -15.20 5.83 -1.81
CA ASP A 118 -14.80 4.43 -1.73
C ASP A 118 -13.92 4.06 -2.91
N VAL A 119 -12.88 3.26 -2.65
CA VAL A 119 -11.93 2.81 -3.67
C VAL A 119 -11.77 1.30 -3.54
N GLY A 120 -11.72 0.58 -4.66
CA GLY A 120 -11.41 -0.83 -4.66
C GLY A 120 -12.12 -1.66 -5.72
N GLU A 121 -12.49 -2.88 -5.34
CA GLU A 121 -13.19 -3.82 -6.19
C GLU A 121 -14.71 -3.64 -6.07
N PRO A 122 -15.45 -3.56 -7.21
CA PRO A 122 -16.90 -3.44 -7.16
C PRO A 122 -17.55 -4.70 -6.56
N LYS A 123 -18.47 -4.52 -5.63
CA LYS A 123 -19.17 -5.61 -4.94
C LYS A 123 -20.60 -5.72 -5.40
N LYS A 124 -21.19 -6.90 -5.19
CA LYS A 124 -22.60 -7.14 -5.50
C LYS A 124 -23.49 -6.15 -4.74
N ASN A 125 -24.45 -5.54 -5.42
CA ASN A 125 -25.39 -4.57 -4.89
C ASN A 125 -24.75 -3.29 -4.31
N MET A 126 -23.50 -2.99 -4.68
CA MET A 126 -22.76 -1.85 -4.13
C MET A 126 -23.42 -0.51 -4.51
N ALA A 127 -23.85 -0.37 -5.77
CA ALA A 127 -24.54 0.83 -6.23
C ALA A 127 -25.79 1.12 -5.39
N GLU A 128 -26.65 0.12 -5.20
CA GLU A 128 -27.86 0.26 -4.38
C GLU A 128 -27.55 0.63 -2.92
N GLN A 129 -26.50 0.05 -2.34
CA GLN A 129 -26.07 0.36 -0.96
C GLN A 129 -25.55 1.78 -0.84
N MET A 130 -24.82 2.26 -1.85
CA MET A 130 -24.31 3.64 -1.88
C MET A 130 -25.44 4.65 -2.09
N ASP A 131 -26.42 4.35 -2.94
CA ASP A 131 -27.61 5.18 -3.12
C ASP A 131 -28.42 5.27 -1.82
N ASP A 132 -28.63 4.15 -1.14
CA ASP A 132 -29.38 4.09 0.13
C ASP A 132 -28.70 4.91 1.26
N ILE A 133 -27.39 4.84 1.39
CA ILE A 133 -26.68 5.65 2.41
C ILE A 133 -26.64 7.13 2.02
N GLN A 134 -26.47 7.45 0.74
CA GLN A 134 -26.51 8.82 0.23
C GLN A 134 -27.90 9.45 0.46
N GLU A 135 -29.00 8.72 0.19
CA GLU A 135 -30.35 9.20 0.47
C GLU A 135 -30.56 9.47 1.96
N LYS A 136 -30.06 8.58 2.83
CA LYS A 136 -30.20 8.71 4.30
C LYS A 136 -29.39 9.87 4.87
N THR A 137 -28.20 10.12 4.34
CA THR A 137 -27.26 11.10 4.90
C THR A 137 -27.34 12.45 4.22
N SER A 138 -27.79 12.51 2.98
CA SER A 138 -27.68 13.65 2.05
C SER A 138 -26.23 14.06 1.74
N VAL A 139 -25.25 13.22 2.07
CA VAL A 139 -23.83 13.38 1.71
C VAL A 139 -23.57 12.60 0.43
N PRO A 140 -22.87 13.15 -0.56
CA PRO A 140 -22.48 12.41 -1.77
C PRO A 140 -21.58 11.21 -1.46
N PHE A 141 -21.81 10.07 -2.11
CA PHE A 141 -20.97 8.86 -2.04
C PHE A 141 -20.53 8.48 -3.44
N VAL A 142 -19.23 8.35 -3.65
CA VAL A 142 -18.60 8.03 -4.94
C VAL A 142 -17.75 6.77 -4.82
N PHE A 143 -17.84 5.89 -5.81
CA PHE A 143 -16.97 4.72 -5.95
C PHE A 143 -16.00 4.88 -7.10
N ILE A 144 -14.71 4.61 -6.83
CA ILE A 144 -13.64 4.57 -7.82
C ILE A 144 -13.07 3.15 -7.87
N THR A 145 -13.10 2.53 -9.04
CA THR A 145 -12.58 1.17 -9.21
C THR A 145 -11.04 1.15 -9.18
N GLN A 146 -10.49 0.19 -8.46
CA GLN A 146 -9.07 -0.13 -8.41
C GLN A 146 -8.88 -1.65 -8.25
N SER A 147 -9.49 -2.41 -9.17
CA SER A 147 -9.58 -3.88 -9.07
C SER A 147 -8.28 -4.59 -9.46
N THR A 148 -7.55 -4.05 -10.44
CA THR A 148 -6.36 -4.64 -11.05
C THR A 148 -5.25 -3.61 -11.16
N LEU A 149 -4.02 -4.07 -11.46
CA LEU A 149 -2.89 -3.17 -11.74
C LEU A 149 -3.21 -2.18 -12.85
N ASP A 150 -3.86 -2.61 -13.94
CA ASP A 150 -4.24 -1.75 -15.07
C ASP A 150 -5.17 -0.61 -14.66
N SER A 151 -6.05 -0.85 -13.68
CA SER A 151 -7.01 0.14 -13.20
C SER A 151 -6.43 1.15 -12.19
N ILE A 152 -5.20 0.93 -11.72
CA ILE A 152 -4.61 1.82 -10.70
C ILE A 152 -4.40 3.22 -11.27
N ALA A 153 -3.69 3.35 -12.38
CA ALA A 153 -3.38 4.65 -12.99
C ALA A 153 -4.65 5.44 -13.33
N ASP A 154 -5.63 4.78 -13.96
CA ASP A 154 -6.92 5.40 -14.32
C ASP A 154 -7.69 5.90 -13.08
N SER A 155 -7.60 5.18 -11.96
CA SER A 155 -8.23 5.60 -10.70
C SER A 155 -7.65 6.92 -10.16
N TYR A 156 -6.35 7.13 -10.32
CA TYR A 156 -5.69 8.36 -9.90
C TYR A 156 -5.97 9.54 -10.83
N LEU A 157 -6.07 9.31 -12.14
CA LEU A 157 -6.54 10.33 -13.09
C LEU A 157 -7.96 10.79 -12.74
N THR A 158 -8.85 9.83 -12.49
CA THR A 158 -10.26 10.10 -12.11
C THR A 158 -10.36 10.86 -10.79
N LEU A 159 -9.55 10.48 -9.79
CA LEU A 159 -9.48 11.18 -8.50
C LEU A 159 -8.91 12.59 -8.66
N GLY A 160 -7.87 12.77 -9.47
CA GLY A 160 -7.29 14.08 -9.77
C GLY A 160 -8.33 15.03 -10.35
N GLU A 161 -9.11 14.59 -11.35
CA GLU A 161 -10.20 15.36 -11.94
C GLU A 161 -11.31 15.68 -10.89
N MET A 162 -11.67 14.68 -10.07
CA MET A 162 -12.70 14.87 -9.05
C MET A 162 -12.29 15.88 -7.98
N LEU A 163 -11.02 15.86 -7.56
CA LEU A 163 -10.47 16.71 -6.50
C LEU A 163 -9.96 18.07 -7.02
N GLY A 164 -10.00 18.33 -8.34
CA GLY A 164 -9.39 19.53 -8.93
C GLY A 164 -7.87 19.55 -8.79
N GLN A 165 -7.24 18.38 -8.80
CA GLN A 165 -5.81 18.15 -8.68
C GLN A 165 -5.31 17.32 -9.87
N GLU A 166 -5.69 17.71 -11.09
CA GLU A 166 -5.42 16.97 -12.32
C GLU A 166 -3.91 16.74 -12.54
N GLU A 167 -3.09 17.77 -12.31
CA GLU A 167 -1.63 17.69 -12.45
C GLU A 167 -1.04 16.64 -11.48
N ARG A 168 -1.55 16.57 -10.25
CA ARG A 168 -1.13 15.56 -9.27
C ARG A 168 -1.61 14.16 -9.66
N GLY A 169 -2.83 14.04 -10.15
CA GLY A 169 -3.38 12.80 -10.67
C GLY A 169 -2.56 12.25 -11.85
N GLU A 170 -2.18 13.12 -12.77
CA GLU A 170 -1.31 12.78 -13.93
C GLU A 170 0.09 12.34 -13.47
N GLU A 171 0.73 13.07 -12.56
CA GLU A 171 2.05 12.72 -12.00
C GLU A 171 2.04 11.33 -11.36
N LEU A 172 1.06 11.03 -10.51
CA LEU A 172 0.90 9.74 -9.85
C LEU A 172 0.62 8.63 -10.87
N ALA A 173 -0.25 8.87 -11.83
CA ALA A 173 -0.59 7.90 -12.88
C ALA A 173 0.61 7.58 -13.78
N GLU A 174 1.41 8.58 -14.16
CA GLU A 174 2.63 8.39 -14.96
C GLU A 174 3.67 7.56 -14.19
N TYR A 175 3.91 7.87 -12.92
CA TYR A 175 4.82 7.12 -12.06
C TYR A 175 4.39 5.64 -11.96
N MET A 176 3.11 5.39 -11.72
CA MET A 176 2.56 4.04 -11.61
C MET A 176 2.63 3.28 -12.93
N GLY A 177 2.26 3.93 -14.04
CA GLY A 177 2.33 3.35 -15.37
C GLY A 177 3.75 2.95 -15.76
N GLY A 178 4.76 3.73 -15.34
CA GLY A 178 6.17 3.41 -15.53
C GLY A 178 6.60 2.13 -14.80
N ILE A 179 6.14 1.92 -13.56
CA ILE A 179 6.43 0.70 -12.80
C ILE A 179 5.71 -0.51 -13.42
N VAL A 180 4.44 -0.36 -13.79
CA VAL A 180 3.67 -1.46 -14.41
C VAL A 180 4.29 -1.86 -15.75
N SER A 181 4.64 -0.91 -16.60
CA SER A 181 5.30 -1.20 -17.90
C SER A 181 6.64 -1.90 -17.71
N MET A 182 7.48 -1.43 -16.78
CA MET A 182 8.75 -2.08 -16.44
C MET A 182 8.51 -3.53 -15.94
N TYR A 183 7.51 -3.73 -15.09
CA TYR A 183 7.14 -5.04 -14.60
C TYR A 183 6.76 -6.00 -15.72
N GLU A 184 5.87 -5.59 -16.64
CA GLU A 184 5.42 -6.38 -17.78
C GLU A 184 6.58 -6.78 -18.69
N GLU A 185 7.42 -5.80 -19.08
CA GLU A 185 8.61 -6.03 -19.89
C GLU A 185 9.60 -7.01 -19.24
N ASN A 186 9.77 -6.92 -17.93
CA ASN A 186 10.67 -7.79 -17.18
C ASN A 186 10.11 -9.21 -17.02
N MET A 187 8.79 -9.33 -16.77
CA MET A 187 8.15 -10.63 -16.71
C MET A 187 8.12 -11.36 -18.06
N GLU A 188 8.04 -10.63 -19.19
CA GLU A 188 8.23 -11.21 -20.52
C GLU A 188 9.63 -11.82 -20.70
N LYS A 189 10.68 -11.19 -20.14
CA LYS A 189 12.06 -11.73 -20.21
C LYS A 189 12.23 -12.97 -19.35
N ILE A 190 11.55 -13.06 -18.20
CA ILE A 190 11.56 -14.19 -17.29
C ILE A 190 10.76 -15.37 -17.88
N GLY A 191 9.63 -15.10 -18.50
CA GLY A 191 8.78 -16.12 -19.14
C GLY A 191 8.31 -17.18 -18.12
N ASP A 192 8.60 -18.46 -18.41
CA ASP A 192 8.22 -19.61 -17.57
C ASP A 192 9.22 -19.88 -16.42
N ASP A 193 10.36 -19.17 -16.35
CA ASP A 193 11.40 -19.39 -15.35
C ASP A 193 11.10 -18.65 -14.02
N LYS A 194 9.84 -18.65 -13.60
CA LYS A 194 9.44 -18.04 -12.34
C LYS A 194 9.90 -18.85 -11.13
N VAL A 195 10.36 -18.15 -10.07
CA VAL A 195 10.58 -18.78 -8.77
C VAL A 195 9.25 -19.21 -8.16
N SER A 196 9.25 -20.33 -7.43
CA SER A 196 8.08 -20.74 -6.66
C SER A 196 8.04 -20.05 -5.29
N ALA A 197 6.86 -19.59 -4.87
CA ALA A 197 6.74 -18.89 -3.59
C ALA A 197 5.40 -19.20 -2.89
N ILE A 198 5.41 -19.07 -1.57
CA ILE A 198 4.19 -19.01 -0.74
C ILE A 198 4.19 -17.73 0.08
N TYR A 199 3.00 -17.20 0.36
CA TYR A 199 2.83 -16.08 1.29
C TYR A 199 2.09 -16.53 2.53
N VAL A 200 2.82 -16.57 3.65
CA VAL A 200 2.32 -16.92 4.98
C VAL A 200 1.70 -15.68 5.61
N THR A 201 0.39 -15.73 5.85
CA THR A 201 -0.37 -14.61 6.43
C THR A 201 -0.61 -14.76 7.93
N LYS A 202 -0.53 -15.99 8.46
CA LYS A 202 -0.67 -16.30 9.88
C LYS A 202 -0.06 -17.66 10.19
N ILE A 203 0.53 -17.76 11.38
CA ILE A 203 0.95 -19.02 11.99
C ILE A 203 0.19 -19.20 13.32
N ASP A 204 -0.30 -20.41 13.58
CA ASP A 204 -0.99 -20.76 14.82
C ASP A 204 -0.63 -22.21 15.20
N GLY A 205 0.50 -22.39 15.85
CA GLY A 205 1.09 -23.69 16.12
C GLY A 205 1.46 -24.44 14.85
N ASN A 206 0.79 -25.57 14.56
CA ASN A 206 1.04 -26.35 13.34
C ASN A 206 0.17 -25.92 12.14
N ALA A 207 -0.68 -24.93 12.33
CA ALA A 207 -1.56 -24.42 11.30
C ALA A 207 -0.94 -23.17 10.66
N VAL A 208 -0.86 -23.16 9.35
CA VAL A 208 -0.28 -22.06 8.56
C VAL A 208 -1.34 -21.55 7.59
N ASN A 209 -1.63 -20.27 7.63
CA ASN A 209 -2.50 -19.66 6.64
C ASN A 209 -1.68 -19.15 5.46
N LEU A 210 -2.06 -19.57 4.25
CA LEU A 210 -1.43 -19.14 3.00
C LEU A 210 -2.41 -18.33 2.16
N LEU A 211 -1.89 -17.29 1.53
CA LEU A 211 -2.61 -16.54 0.52
C LEU A 211 -2.63 -17.34 -0.78
N GLY A 212 -3.79 -17.95 -1.07
CA GLY A 212 -3.98 -18.78 -2.25
C GLY A 212 -3.94 -18.00 -3.56
N HIS A 213 -3.54 -18.66 -4.65
CA HIS A 213 -3.54 -18.05 -5.97
C HIS A 213 -4.96 -17.67 -6.42
N ASN A 214 -5.09 -16.74 -7.36
CA ASN A 214 -6.35 -16.10 -7.78
C ASN A 214 -7.11 -15.32 -6.68
N SER A 215 -6.49 -15.05 -5.54
CA SER A 215 -7.01 -14.10 -4.58
C SER A 215 -6.78 -12.67 -5.06
N TYR A 216 -7.76 -11.78 -4.87
CA TYR A 216 -7.59 -10.33 -5.07
C TYR A 216 -6.36 -9.76 -4.33
N HIS A 217 -6.00 -10.36 -3.19
CA HIS A 217 -4.84 -9.96 -2.39
C HIS A 217 -3.52 -10.56 -2.88
N ALA A 218 -3.55 -11.55 -3.78
CA ALA A 218 -2.38 -12.26 -4.30
C ALA A 218 -1.91 -11.77 -5.68
N GLU A 219 -2.58 -10.80 -6.30
CA GLU A 219 -2.35 -10.36 -7.69
C GLU A 219 -0.86 -10.18 -8.00
N ILE A 220 -0.12 -9.50 -7.12
CA ILE A 220 1.32 -9.28 -7.35
C ILE A 220 2.12 -10.57 -7.22
N LEU A 221 1.84 -11.40 -6.22
CA LEU A 221 2.53 -12.67 -6.04
C LEU A 221 2.27 -13.61 -7.22
N ASP A 222 1.01 -13.72 -7.66
CA ASP A 222 0.61 -14.56 -8.80
C ASP A 222 1.26 -14.09 -10.12
N GLY A 223 1.47 -12.79 -10.24
CA GLY A 223 2.12 -12.20 -11.41
C GLY A 223 3.63 -12.41 -11.42
N ILE A 224 4.30 -12.18 -10.30
CA ILE A 224 5.77 -12.12 -10.21
C ILE A 224 6.44 -13.46 -9.89
N ALA A 225 5.71 -14.41 -9.30
CA ALA A 225 6.19 -15.73 -8.93
C ALA A 225 5.19 -16.81 -9.34
N ASP A 226 5.61 -18.08 -9.26
CA ASP A 226 4.70 -19.21 -9.21
C ASP A 226 4.18 -19.35 -7.78
N ASN A 227 2.99 -18.77 -7.51
CA ASN A 227 2.31 -18.93 -6.23
C ASN A 227 1.77 -20.35 -6.12
N ILE A 228 2.52 -21.21 -5.46
CA ILE A 228 2.22 -22.64 -5.34
C ILE A 228 1.21 -22.97 -4.23
N ALA A 229 0.70 -21.97 -3.50
CA ALA A 229 -0.44 -22.18 -2.63
C ALA A 229 -1.68 -22.53 -3.47
N PRO A 230 -2.55 -23.45 -3.02
CA PRO A 230 -3.77 -23.79 -3.76
C PRO A 230 -4.65 -22.57 -4.03
N GLU A 231 -5.59 -22.70 -4.99
CA GLU A 231 -6.53 -21.64 -5.32
C GLU A 231 -7.31 -21.18 -4.09
N ALA A 232 -7.41 -19.86 -3.92
CA ALA A 232 -8.08 -19.26 -2.77
C ALA A 232 -9.56 -19.63 -2.71
N VAL A 233 -10.01 -20.04 -1.54
CA VAL A 233 -11.44 -20.31 -1.30
C VAL A 233 -12.19 -18.96 -1.21
N ALA A 234 -13.27 -18.85 -1.95
CA ALA A 234 -14.06 -17.60 -1.96
C ALA A 234 -14.49 -17.20 -0.55
N GLY A 235 -14.05 -16.03 -0.12
CA GLY A 235 -14.35 -15.46 1.19
C GLY A 235 -13.36 -15.83 2.30
N SER A 236 -12.26 -16.55 1.99
CA SER A 236 -11.21 -16.86 2.97
C SER A 236 -10.39 -15.63 3.43
N GLY A 237 -10.59 -14.50 2.77
CA GLY A 237 -9.90 -13.24 3.14
C GLY A 237 -8.40 -13.33 2.95
N LEU A 238 -7.64 -13.30 4.05
CA LEU A 238 -6.17 -13.34 4.04
C LEU A 238 -5.60 -14.77 4.10
N GLY A 239 -6.29 -15.76 3.56
CA GLY A 239 -5.72 -17.07 3.32
C GLY A 239 -6.47 -18.24 3.93
N ASP A 240 -6.24 -19.40 3.35
CA ASP A 240 -6.74 -20.69 3.78
C ASP A 240 -5.72 -21.41 4.66
N GLN A 241 -6.20 -22.30 5.52
CA GLN A 241 -5.37 -22.98 6.52
C GLN A 241 -4.80 -24.29 5.98
N TYR A 242 -3.49 -24.47 6.15
CA TYR A 242 -2.71 -25.65 5.77
C TYR A 242 -1.92 -26.19 6.96
N THR A 243 -1.45 -27.43 6.83
CA THR A 243 -0.55 -28.06 7.81
C THR A 243 0.89 -27.91 7.37
N MET A 244 1.83 -28.13 8.30
CA MET A 244 3.25 -28.17 7.93
C MET A 244 3.59 -29.29 6.93
N GLU A 245 2.84 -30.40 6.95
CA GLU A 245 3.02 -31.46 5.94
C GLU A 245 2.70 -30.97 4.53
N ASP A 246 1.64 -30.14 4.39
CA ASP A 246 1.30 -29.51 3.12
C ASP A 246 2.42 -28.55 2.66
N ILE A 247 2.97 -27.76 3.58
CA ILE A 247 4.10 -26.86 3.28
C ILE A 247 5.34 -27.63 2.80
N PHE A 248 5.66 -28.77 3.44
CA PHE A 248 6.76 -29.63 3.01
C PHE A 248 6.52 -30.23 1.62
N GLN A 249 5.28 -30.57 1.28
CA GLN A 249 4.95 -31.07 -0.05
C GLN A 249 5.04 -29.99 -1.12
N MET A 250 4.67 -28.75 -0.80
CA MET A 250 4.81 -27.60 -1.68
C MET A 250 6.27 -27.28 -1.97
N ASN A 251 7.14 -27.32 -0.97
CA ASN A 251 8.58 -27.07 -1.04
C ASN A 251 8.93 -25.81 -1.85
N PRO A 252 8.51 -24.60 -1.41
CA PRO A 252 8.72 -23.35 -2.14
C PRO A 252 10.19 -22.95 -2.22
N ASP A 253 10.56 -22.21 -3.29
CA ASP A 253 11.86 -21.55 -3.38
C ASP A 253 11.96 -20.38 -2.40
N TYR A 254 10.88 -19.60 -2.23
CA TYR A 254 10.79 -18.49 -1.30
C TYR A 254 9.59 -18.62 -0.37
N ILE A 255 9.80 -18.24 0.89
CA ILE A 255 8.73 -18.07 1.87
C ILE A 255 8.63 -16.57 2.19
N ILE A 256 7.53 -15.97 1.78
CA ILE A 256 7.20 -14.61 2.18
C ILE A 256 6.33 -14.70 3.42
N VAL A 257 6.59 -13.89 4.44
CA VAL A 257 5.74 -13.81 5.63
C VAL A 257 5.13 -12.43 5.78
N SER A 258 3.92 -12.35 6.28
CA SER A 258 3.31 -11.08 6.65
C SER A 258 4.01 -10.49 7.87
N GLY A 259 4.43 -9.24 7.80
CA GLY A 259 4.85 -8.51 8.99
C GLY A 259 3.67 -8.30 9.94
N SER A 260 3.95 -8.28 11.24
CA SER A 260 2.96 -8.04 12.29
C SER A 260 2.89 -6.56 12.69
N GLY A 261 3.95 -5.78 12.42
CA GLY A 261 4.06 -4.36 12.68
C GLY A 261 5.38 -3.82 12.15
N LEU A 262 5.62 -2.52 12.29
CA LEU A 262 6.87 -1.89 11.79
C LEU A 262 8.12 -2.46 12.47
N PHE A 263 8.00 -2.83 13.76
CA PHE A 263 9.11 -3.34 14.58
C PHE A 263 8.81 -4.71 15.19
N ASP A 264 7.74 -5.36 14.73
CA ASP A 264 7.27 -6.64 15.25
C ASP A 264 7.39 -7.71 14.18
N HIS A 265 8.21 -8.73 14.44
CA HIS A 265 8.66 -9.73 13.49
C HIS A 265 8.26 -11.15 13.92
N ASP A 266 7.10 -11.30 14.55
CA ASP A 266 6.68 -12.53 15.21
C ASP A 266 6.73 -13.75 14.30
N TYR A 267 6.12 -13.68 13.11
CA TYR A 267 6.08 -14.82 12.20
C TYR A 267 7.43 -15.14 11.57
N TYR A 268 8.22 -14.11 11.25
CA TYR A 268 9.58 -14.33 10.78
C TYR A 268 10.43 -15.04 11.83
N ASN A 269 10.39 -14.55 13.06
CA ASN A 269 11.12 -15.13 14.18
C ASN A 269 10.64 -16.55 14.52
N GLU A 270 9.32 -16.81 14.41
CA GLU A 270 8.75 -18.15 14.61
C GLU A 270 9.29 -19.14 13.56
N ILE A 271 9.30 -18.76 12.28
CA ILE A 271 9.86 -19.61 11.21
C ILE A 271 11.35 -19.86 11.45
N MET A 272 12.12 -18.81 11.66
CA MET A 272 13.59 -18.91 11.80
C MET A 272 14.02 -19.61 13.09
N GLY A 273 13.20 -19.61 14.15
CA GLY A 273 13.46 -20.27 15.41
C GLY A 273 12.94 -21.71 15.52
N SER A 274 12.26 -22.22 14.52
CA SER A 274 11.59 -23.53 14.56
C SER A 274 12.40 -24.63 13.90
N ASP A 275 12.70 -25.72 14.65
CA ASP A 275 13.34 -26.92 14.10
C ASP A 275 12.52 -27.54 12.94
N MET A 276 11.19 -27.38 12.98
CA MET A 276 10.30 -27.89 11.93
C MET A 276 10.48 -27.13 10.63
N TRP A 277 10.45 -25.81 10.65
CA TRP A 277 10.67 -24.97 9.49
C TRP A 277 12.12 -25.09 8.95
N ALA A 278 13.09 -25.30 9.83
CA ALA A 278 14.50 -25.45 9.46
C ALA A 278 14.80 -26.63 8.52
N ALA A 279 13.85 -27.56 8.34
CA ALA A 279 14.00 -28.66 7.39
C ALA A 279 13.71 -28.23 5.93
N LEU A 280 13.09 -27.08 5.70
CA LEU A 280 12.81 -26.56 4.36
C LEU A 280 14.06 -25.94 3.71
N PRO A 281 14.35 -26.24 2.42
CA PRO A 281 15.46 -25.63 1.70
C PRO A 281 15.42 -24.10 1.71
N ALA A 282 14.23 -23.48 1.53
CA ALA A 282 14.07 -22.03 1.57
C ALA A 282 14.57 -21.41 2.89
N VAL A 283 14.36 -22.08 4.03
CA VAL A 283 14.85 -21.62 5.34
C VAL A 283 16.36 -21.80 5.45
N GLN A 284 16.88 -22.95 5.01
CA GLN A 284 18.32 -23.25 5.05
C GLN A 284 19.15 -22.31 4.18
N GLU A 285 18.58 -21.87 3.07
CA GLU A 285 19.24 -20.99 2.10
C GLU A 285 18.95 -19.51 2.37
N GLY A 286 18.21 -19.19 3.45
CA GLY A 286 17.88 -17.82 3.83
C GLY A 286 16.92 -17.12 2.87
N ARG A 287 16.05 -17.88 2.22
CA ARG A 287 15.02 -17.37 1.32
C ARG A 287 13.65 -17.23 2.02
N VAL A 288 13.71 -16.82 3.29
CA VAL A 288 12.56 -16.34 4.06
C VAL A 288 12.64 -14.82 4.11
N ILE A 289 11.61 -14.15 3.63
CA ILE A 289 11.55 -12.69 3.59
C ILE A 289 10.25 -12.20 4.21
N GLU A 290 10.33 -11.11 4.95
CA GLU A 290 9.17 -10.50 5.60
C GLU A 290 8.65 -9.32 4.78
N SER A 291 7.34 -9.30 4.51
CA SER A 291 6.70 -8.14 3.90
C SER A 291 6.56 -7.03 4.95
N PRO A 292 7.10 -5.82 4.70
CA PRO A 292 6.91 -4.69 5.60
C PRO A 292 5.43 -4.45 5.90
N ALA A 293 5.11 -4.19 7.18
CA ALA A 293 3.76 -3.88 7.65
C ALA A 293 3.78 -2.64 8.54
N ASP A 294 2.64 -1.91 8.62
CA ASP A 294 2.52 -0.63 9.31
C ASP A 294 3.61 0.40 8.89
N ALA A 295 4.01 0.38 7.60
CA ALA A 295 5.04 1.21 7.00
C ALA A 295 4.54 2.08 5.80
N PRO A 296 3.58 3.02 5.95
CA PRO A 296 2.54 3.10 7.00
C PRO A 296 1.54 1.95 6.93
N TRP A 297 1.41 1.28 5.77
CA TRP A 297 0.55 0.12 5.53
C TRP A 297 1.36 -1.06 5.02
N ALA A 298 0.76 -2.25 5.03
CA ALA A 298 1.43 -3.44 4.53
C ALA A 298 1.73 -3.35 3.03
N TRP A 299 2.94 -3.77 2.63
CA TRP A 299 3.32 -3.79 1.22
C TRP A 299 2.56 -4.87 0.45
N MET A 300 2.29 -6.01 1.09
CA MET A 300 1.53 -7.10 0.49
C MET A 300 0.26 -7.43 1.28
N GLY A 301 -0.68 -8.05 0.61
CA GLY A 301 -1.90 -8.58 1.21
C GLY A 301 -3.02 -7.56 1.25
N ASN A 302 -3.32 -6.98 2.39
CA ASN A 302 -4.51 -6.17 2.60
C ASN A 302 -4.17 -4.83 3.26
N PRO A 303 -4.62 -3.71 2.68
CA PRO A 303 -5.39 -3.59 1.44
C PRO A 303 -4.48 -3.54 0.20
N PRO A 304 -4.88 -4.11 -0.93
CA PRO A 304 -4.14 -4.00 -2.18
C PRO A 304 -4.38 -2.62 -2.81
N ALA A 305 -3.47 -1.70 -2.54
CA ALA A 305 -3.51 -0.32 -3.01
C ALA A 305 -2.28 0.01 -3.87
N SER A 306 -1.84 1.26 -3.86
CA SER A 306 -0.57 1.72 -4.45
C SER A 306 0.65 0.92 -3.97
N HIS A 307 0.55 0.26 -2.81
CA HIS A 307 1.58 -0.66 -2.31
C HIS A 307 1.84 -1.87 -3.20
N ARG A 308 0.94 -2.23 -4.11
CA ARG A 308 1.22 -3.19 -5.20
C ARG A 308 2.47 -2.80 -5.98
N LEU A 309 2.70 -1.50 -6.19
CA LEU A 309 3.85 -1.00 -6.93
C LEU A 309 5.16 -1.19 -6.16
N VAL A 310 5.19 -0.86 -4.88
CA VAL A 310 6.39 -1.09 -4.06
C VAL A 310 6.64 -2.60 -3.86
N SER A 311 5.59 -3.43 -3.84
CA SER A 311 5.73 -4.88 -3.84
C SER A 311 6.37 -5.41 -5.13
N ILE A 312 5.99 -4.87 -6.30
CA ILE A 312 6.64 -5.19 -7.59
C ILE A 312 8.13 -4.83 -7.53
N LEU A 313 8.44 -3.62 -7.09
CA LEU A 313 9.81 -3.15 -6.97
C LEU A 313 10.63 -4.05 -6.02
N TRP A 314 10.06 -4.37 -4.87
CA TRP A 314 10.72 -5.19 -3.86
C TRP A 314 10.91 -6.64 -4.32
N LEU A 315 9.83 -7.35 -4.66
CA LEU A 315 9.90 -8.77 -5.04
C LEU A 315 10.66 -8.98 -6.35
N GLY A 316 10.50 -8.08 -7.33
CA GLY A 316 11.22 -8.15 -8.58
C GLY A 316 12.73 -8.11 -8.37
N ASN A 317 13.21 -7.18 -7.56
CA ASN A 317 14.63 -7.04 -7.24
C ASN A 317 15.18 -8.23 -6.42
N ILE A 318 14.38 -8.80 -5.50
CA ILE A 318 14.80 -9.95 -4.70
C ILE A 318 14.80 -11.26 -5.52
N PHE A 319 13.77 -11.50 -6.32
CA PHE A 319 13.61 -12.75 -7.07
C PHE A 319 14.45 -12.81 -8.33
N TYR A 320 14.61 -11.67 -9.00
CA TYR A 320 15.24 -11.57 -10.32
C TYR A 320 16.19 -10.36 -10.42
N PRO A 321 17.25 -10.28 -9.59
CA PRO A 321 18.09 -9.09 -9.51
C PRO A 321 18.80 -8.76 -10.82
N ASP A 322 19.06 -9.75 -11.68
CA ASP A 322 19.68 -9.53 -12.99
C ASP A 322 18.71 -8.94 -14.04
N VAL A 323 17.38 -9.00 -13.79
CA VAL A 323 16.33 -8.50 -14.68
C VAL A 323 15.72 -7.21 -14.13
N PHE A 324 15.45 -7.18 -12.82
CA PHE A 324 15.01 -5.99 -12.08
C PHE A 324 16.23 -5.28 -11.48
N ASP A 325 17.17 -4.90 -12.36
CA ASP A 325 18.48 -4.33 -12.02
C ASP A 325 18.36 -2.82 -11.74
N TYR A 326 18.01 -2.48 -10.51
CA TYR A 326 17.97 -1.11 -9.97
C TYR A 326 18.32 -1.10 -8.48
N ASP A 327 18.68 0.08 -7.97
CA ASP A 327 18.87 0.30 -6.54
C ASP A 327 17.50 0.31 -5.84
N LEU A 328 17.19 -0.78 -5.12
CA LEU A 328 15.91 -0.92 -4.42
C LEU A 328 15.69 0.19 -3.39
N LYS A 329 16.75 0.62 -2.69
CA LYS A 329 16.65 1.69 -1.69
C LYS A 329 16.19 3.00 -2.32
N GLU A 330 16.77 3.38 -3.43
CA GLU A 330 16.39 4.59 -4.14
C GLU A 330 14.94 4.51 -4.65
N LYS A 331 14.54 3.34 -5.16
CA LYS A 331 13.14 3.13 -5.61
C LYS A 331 12.12 3.18 -4.47
N VAL A 332 12.45 2.62 -3.32
CA VAL A 332 11.58 2.70 -2.14
C VAL A 332 11.48 4.13 -1.62
N LYS A 333 12.60 4.86 -1.53
CA LYS A 333 12.61 6.27 -1.13
C LYS A 333 11.78 7.14 -2.08
N GLU A 334 11.92 6.92 -3.40
CA GLU A 334 11.12 7.60 -4.41
C GLU A 334 9.62 7.34 -4.20
N PHE A 335 9.24 6.09 -3.92
CA PHE A 335 7.85 5.72 -3.62
C PHE A 335 7.32 6.45 -2.38
N TYR A 336 8.10 6.51 -1.29
CA TYR A 336 7.68 7.19 -0.06
C TYR A 336 7.55 8.70 -0.25
N SER A 337 8.48 9.32 -0.97
CA SER A 337 8.38 10.73 -1.34
C SER A 337 7.13 11.01 -2.20
N MET A 338 6.86 10.15 -3.19
CA MET A 338 5.74 10.29 -4.11
C MET A 338 4.37 10.10 -3.44
N PHE A 339 4.19 9.06 -2.63
CA PHE A 339 2.86 8.69 -2.10
C PHE A 339 2.58 9.23 -0.70
N TYR A 340 3.61 9.53 0.08
CA TYR A 340 3.48 9.96 1.48
C TYR A 340 4.05 11.34 1.75
N ASN A 341 4.69 11.98 0.75
CA ASN A 341 5.46 13.21 0.97
C ASN A 341 6.44 13.05 2.16
N TYR A 342 7.07 11.86 2.25
CA TYR A 342 7.93 11.45 3.34
C TYR A 342 9.34 11.14 2.84
N GLU A 343 10.33 11.86 3.41
CA GLU A 343 11.74 11.65 3.09
C GLU A 343 12.31 10.51 3.95
N LEU A 344 12.23 9.28 3.43
CA LEU A 344 12.72 8.08 4.12
C LEU A 344 14.25 8.13 4.29
N SER A 345 14.75 8.08 5.52
CA SER A 345 16.18 8.04 5.80
C SER A 345 16.78 6.66 5.48
N ASP A 346 18.13 6.58 5.38
CA ASP A 346 18.83 5.31 5.17
C ASP A 346 18.65 4.36 6.35
N GLU A 347 18.59 4.91 7.57
CA GLU A 347 18.38 4.16 8.79
C GLU A 347 16.98 3.54 8.87
N GLU A 348 15.95 4.32 8.52
CA GLU A 348 14.56 3.86 8.48
C GLU A 348 14.36 2.77 7.41
N TYR A 349 14.92 3.00 6.20
CA TYR A 349 14.93 1.99 5.15
C TYR A 349 15.56 0.68 5.62
N ALA A 350 16.75 0.76 6.24
CA ALA A 350 17.47 -0.42 6.71
C ALA A 350 16.72 -1.16 7.83
N GLU A 351 16.06 -0.47 8.75
CA GLU A 351 15.25 -1.11 9.80
C GLU A 351 13.98 -1.72 9.23
N MET A 352 13.29 -1.01 8.32
CA MET A 352 12.06 -1.49 7.69
C MET A 352 12.28 -2.74 6.84
N LEU A 353 13.41 -2.86 6.14
CA LEU A 353 13.73 -4.00 5.28
C LEU A 353 14.70 -5.00 5.90
N LYS A 354 14.94 -4.93 7.19
CA LYS A 354 15.90 -5.77 7.91
C LYS A 354 15.73 -7.28 7.67
N TYR A 355 14.51 -7.73 7.51
CA TYR A 355 14.17 -9.13 7.25
C TYR A 355 13.50 -9.33 5.88
N SER A 356 13.51 -8.29 5.04
CA SER A 356 12.76 -8.26 3.78
C SER A 356 13.62 -8.53 2.54
N THR A 357 14.95 -8.73 2.71
CA THR A 357 15.90 -8.89 1.59
C THR A 357 16.55 -10.28 1.54
N GLY A 358 16.23 -11.17 2.49
CA GLY A 358 16.86 -12.49 2.59
C GLY A 358 18.36 -12.40 2.87
N ASN A 359 19.11 -13.42 2.47
CA ASN A 359 20.57 -13.47 2.72
C ASN A 359 21.39 -12.47 1.87
N ALA A 360 20.84 -11.86 0.83
CA ALA A 360 21.60 -11.05 -0.12
C ALA A 360 22.24 -9.81 0.55
N GLU A 361 21.56 -9.15 1.49
CA GLU A 361 22.12 -8.01 2.21
C GLU A 361 22.83 -8.37 3.53
N GLN A 362 22.48 -9.48 4.17
CA GLN A 362 23.19 -9.94 5.37
C GLN A 362 24.65 -10.31 5.06
N THR A 363 24.96 -10.78 3.85
CA THR A 363 26.33 -11.05 3.41
C THR A 363 27.11 -9.78 3.11
N ALA A 364 26.46 -8.68 2.75
CA ALA A 364 27.12 -7.39 2.50
C ALA A 364 27.44 -6.61 3.79
N SER A 365 26.70 -6.85 4.88
CA SER A 365 26.89 -6.20 6.18
C SER A 365 27.68 -7.02 7.21
N SER A 366 27.98 -8.29 6.94
CA SER A 366 28.86 -9.10 7.80
C SER A 366 30.31 -8.68 7.59
N PRO A 367 31.05 -8.24 8.65
CA PRO A 367 32.49 -8.05 8.52
C PRO A 367 33.10 -9.40 8.13
N ALA A 368 33.91 -9.37 7.08
CA ALA A 368 34.63 -10.56 6.58
C ALA A 368 35.18 -11.35 7.77
N PRO A 369 34.99 -12.69 7.82
CA PRO A 369 35.60 -13.47 8.89
C PRO A 369 37.08 -13.22 8.88
N VAL A 370 37.58 -12.64 9.96
CA VAL A 370 39.05 -12.53 10.20
C VAL A 370 39.54 -13.97 10.31
N LEU A 371 39.92 -14.57 9.19
CA LEU A 371 40.69 -15.77 9.13
C LEU A 371 42.01 -15.45 9.84
N GLY A 372 42.02 -15.69 11.17
CA GLY A 372 43.19 -15.59 12.01
C GLY A 372 44.24 -16.49 11.43
N ILE A 373 45.32 -15.85 10.99
CA ILE A 373 46.59 -16.49 10.68
C ILE A 373 47.11 -17.14 11.98
N LEU A 374 46.70 -18.38 12.26
CA LEU A 374 47.29 -19.28 13.21
C LEU A 374 48.14 -20.30 12.43
N ALA A 375 49.15 -19.80 11.73
CA ALA A 375 50.22 -20.63 11.18
C ALA A 375 51.56 -19.97 11.48
N GLY A 376 52.23 -20.41 12.52
CA GLY A 376 53.62 -20.06 12.67
C GLY A 376 54.15 -19.85 14.10
N LEU A 377 53.88 -20.75 15.05
CA LEU A 377 54.73 -20.87 16.26
C LEU A 377 54.81 -22.33 16.69
N GLY A 378 55.51 -23.12 15.93
CA GLY A 378 55.74 -24.54 16.23
C GLY A 378 56.96 -25.10 15.55
N ALA A 379 58.14 -24.48 15.68
CA ALA A 379 59.42 -25.12 15.34
C ALA A 379 60.60 -24.29 15.75
N VAL A 380 60.87 -24.04 17.03
CA VAL A 380 62.17 -23.72 17.55
C VAL A 380 62.28 -24.23 19.00
N PHE A 381 62.40 -25.53 19.20
CA PHE A 381 62.97 -26.13 20.39
C PHE A 381 63.43 -27.53 20.01
N LEU A 382 64.61 -27.61 19.44
CA LEU A 382 65.47 -28.79 19.49
C LEU A 382 66.79 -28.53 18.75
N ARG A 383 67.80 -27.96 19.48
CA ARG A 383 69.22 -28.22 19.31
C ARG A 383 70.03 -27.30 20.21
N LEU A 384 70.23 -27.78 21.43
CA LEU A 384 71.38 -27.45 22.21
C LEU A 384 71.60 -28.60 23.19
N ARG A 385 72.27 -29.64 22.70
CA ARG A 385 73.13 -30.53 23.49
C ARG A 385 74.18 -31.09 22.54
N ARG A 386 75.33 -30.42 22.47
CA ARG A 386 76.72 -30.82 22.62
C ARG A 386 77.60 -29.66 22.17
#